data_3add4b2e577436dc8d183e077783c9dc
#
_entry.id   3add4b2e577436dc8d183e077783c9dc
#
_cell.length_a   1.000
_cell.length_b   1.000
_cell.length_c   1.000
_cell.angle_alpha   90.00
_cell.angle_beta   90.00
_cell.angle_gamma   90.00
#
_symmetry.space_group_name_H-M   'P 1'
#
loop_
_entity.id
_entity.type
_entity.pdbx_description
1 polymer ?
#
loop_
_entity_poly.entity_id
_entity_poly.type
_entity_poly.pdbx_seq_one_letter_code
_entity_poly.pdbx_strand_id
1 'polypeptide(L)'
;STMTGNRPIVEYMTFNFSLVGIDQIINNAAKIRQMSGGQFKCPIVFRGPTASAGQLAATHSQAFESWFANTPGLKVVVPSNPYDAKGLLKSAIRDDDPVIFMESEQMYGDKGEVPEGEYTIPLGVADIKREGTAVTIVSFGTIIKEAYKAADELENEGIYVEIIDLRT
;
A
#
# COMPACT_ATOMS: atom_id res chain seq x y z
N SER A 1 -4.05 -3.21 -22.80
CA SER A 1 -5.39 -3.68 -22.34
C SER A 1 -6.12 -2.60 -21.53
N THR A 2 -5.44 -1.78 -20.71
CA THR A 2 -6.09 -0.70 -19.93
C THR A 2 -6.83 0.31 -20.81
N MET A 3 -6.23 0.75 -21.91
CA MET A 3 -6.82 1.68 -22.87
C MET A 3 -8.02 1.09 -23.64
N THR A 4 -8.27 -0.20 -23.52
CA THR A 4 -9.40 -0.90 -24.17
C THR A 4 -10.46 -1.36 -23.20
N GLY A 5 -10.48 -0.79 -21.98
CA GLY A 5 -11.52 -1.02 -20.99
C GLY A 5 -11.27 -2.13 -19.97
N ASN A 6 -10.13 -2.81 -20.04
CA ASN A 6 -9.78 -3.81 -19.04
C ASN A 6 -9.17 -3.15 -17.79
N ARG A 7 -9.33 -3.82 -16.64
CA ARG A 7 -8.71 -3.46 -15.35
C ARG A 7 -7.74 -4.57 -14.92
N PRO A 8 -6.54 -4.64 -15.51
CA PRO A 8 -5.58 -5.69 -15.20
C PRO A 8 -4.97 -5.52 -13.81
N ILE A 9 -4.68 -6.66 -13.19
CA ILE A 9 -3.85 -6.76 -12.00
C ILE A 9 -2.56 -7.44 -12.43
N VAL A 10 -1.44 -6.75 -12.29
CA VAL A 10 -0.11 -7.28 -12.56
C VAL A 10 0.53 -7.63 -11.24
N GLU A 11 0.84 -8.90 -11.05
CA GLU A 11 1.46 -9.39 -9.84
C GLU A 11 2.97 -9.58 -10.05
N TYR A 12 3.74 -9.02 -9.15
CA TYR A 12 5.16 -9.33 -8.97
C TYR A 12 5.31 -10.32 -7.83
N MET A 13 6.03 -11.40 -8.04
CA MET A 13 6.31 -12.38 -6.99
C MET A 13 7.05 -11.77 -5.79
N THR A 14 7.90 -10.79 -6.07
CA THR A 14 8.41 -9.80 -5.13
C THR A 14 8.53 -8.46 -5.83
N PHE A 15 8.15 -7.38 -5.17
CA PHE A 15 8.19 -6.04 -5.76
C PHE A 15 9.61 -5.58 -6.12
N ASN A 16 10.63 -6.24 -5.59
CA ASN A 16 12.02 -6.02 -5.99
C ASN A 16 12.23 -6.15 -7.50
N PHE A 17 11.51 -7.07 -8.16
CA PHE A 17 11.65 -7.27 -9.61
C PHE A 17 10.73 -6.38 -10.44
N SER A 18 9.98 -5.48 -9.82
CA SER A 18 9.32 -4.39 -10.55
C SER A 18 10.33 -3.47 -11.25
N LEU A 19 11.58 -3.47 -10.79
CA LEU A 19 12.67 -2.70 -11.43
C LEU A 19 12.93 -3.12 -12.87
N VAL A 20 12.67 -4.35 -13.25
CA VAL A 20 12.78 -4.82 -14.65
C VAL A 20 11.74 -4.13 -15.54
N GLY A 21 10.57 -3.82 -14.99
CA GLY A 21 9.47 -3.15 -15.69
C GLY A 21 9.26 -1.68 -15.29
N ILE A 22 10.20 -1.06 -14.58
CA ILE A 22 10.00 0.27 -13.98
C ILE A 22 9.67 1.35 -14.99
N ASP A 23 10.22 1.29 -16.18
CA ASP A 23 9.89 2.23 -17.26
C ASP A 23 8.41 2.17 -17.64
N GLN A 24 7.84 0.97 -17.70
CA GLN A 24 6.42 0.77 -18.03
C GLN A 24 5.50 1.32 -16.92
N ILE A 25 5.96 1.31 -15.67
CA ILE A 25 5.21 1.86 -14.54
C ILE A 25 5.32 3.39 -14.53
N ILE A 26 6.55 3.91 -14.54
CA ILE A 26 6.83 5.34 -14.29
C ILE A 26 6.62 6.19 -15.54
N ASN A 27 7.13 5.78 -16.69
CA ASN A 27 7.08 6.58 -17.93
C ASN A 27 5.81 6.32 -18.75
N ASN A 28 5.23 5.14 -18.65
CA ASN A 28 4.03 4.81 -19.41
C ASN A 28 2.75 4.88 -18.56
N ALA A 29 2.55 3.97 -17.60
CA ALA A 29 1.30 3.92 -16.82
C ALA A 29 1.03 5.22 -16.09
N ALA A 30 2.01 5.76 -15.35
CA ALA A 30 1.84 6.98 -14.57
C ALA A 30 1.61 8.24 -15.41
N LYS A 31 2.00 8.26 -16.69
CA LYS A 31 2.01 9.47 -17.52
C LYS A 31 0.94 9.50 -18.61
N ILE A 32 0.40 8.35 -18.99
CA ILE A 32 -0.49 8.25 -20.16
C ILE A 32 -1.71 9.18 -20.06
N ARG A 33 -2.28 9.33 -18.87
CA ARG A 33 -3.44 10.20 -18.66
C ARG A 33 -3.11 11.66 -18.92
N GLN A 34 -1.98 12.12 -18.38
CA GLN A 34 -1.51 13.50 -18.61
C GLN A 34 -1.13 13.72 -20.07
N MET A 35 -0.33 12.80 -20.66
CA MET A 35 0.16 12.92 -22.03
C MET A 35 -0.97 12.87 -23.06
N SER A 36 -2.06 12.20 -22.75
CA SER A 36 -3.26 12.16 -23.62
C SER A 36 -4.25 13.32 -23.38
N GLY A 37 -3.91 14.28 -22.52
CA GLY A 37 -4.86 15.34 -22.14
C GLY A 37 -6.12 14.79 -21.43
N GLY A 38 -5.99 13.68 -20.70
CA GLY A 38 -7.09 13.03 -19.98
C GLY A 38 -7.95 12.08 -20.81
N GLN A 39 -7.63 11.90 -22.10
CA GLN A 39 -8.40 11.03 -22.99
C GLN A 39 -8.28 9.55 -22.64
N PHE A 40 -7.09 9.11 -22.16
CA PHE A 40 -6.85 7.75 -21.75
C PHE A 40 -6.73 7.63 -20.23
N LYS A 41 -7.42 6.66 -19.68
CA LYS A 41 -7.26 6.18 -18.31
C LYS A 41 -6.30 5.01 -18.29
N CYS A 42 -5.70 4.75 -17.12
CA CYS A 42 -4.82 3.59 -16.94
C CYS A 42 -5.21 2.82 -15.66
N PRO A 43 -6.38 2.20 -15.62
CA PRO A 43 -6.88 1.47 -14.47
C PRO A 43 -6.13 0.15 -14.29
N ILE A 44 -4.93 0.21 -13.76
CA ILE A 44 -4.05 -0.95 -13.52
C ILE A 44 -3.61 -1.00 -12.08
N VAL A 45 -3.60 -2.19 -11.50
CA VAL A 45 -2.99 -2.44 -10.20
C VAL A 45 -1.70 -3.23 -10.40
N PHE A 46 -0.61 -2.70 -9.89
CA PHE A 46 0.64 -3.43 -9.74
C PHE A 46 0.74 -3.86 -8.28
N ARG A 47 0.75 -5.16 -8.00
CA ARG A 47 0.79 -5.69 -6.64
C ARG A 47 1.95 -6.65 -6.42
N GLY A 48 2.36 -6.77 -5.17
CA GLY A 48 3.34 -7.76 -4.74
C GLY A 48 3.94 -7.41 -3.39
N PRO A 49 4.66 -8.36 -2.78
CA PRO A 49 5.31 -8.14 -1.50
C PRO A 49 6.52 -7.23 -1.64
N THR A 50 6.67 -6.36 -0.64
CA THR A 50 7.75 -5.39 -0.49
C THR A 50 8.56 -5.70 0.77
N ALA A 51 9.72 -5.06 0.90
CA ALA A 51 10.62 -5.15 2.02
C ALA A 51 11.13 -6.57 2.32
N SER A 52 11.48 -6.83 3.55
CA SER A 52 12.04 -8.11 3.98
C SER A 52 10.94 -9.13 4.25
N ALA A 53 10.88 -10.17 3.45
CA ALA A 53 9.98 -11.29 3.66
C ALA A 53 10.68 -12.46 4.38
N GLY A 54 11.46 -13.23 3.66
CA GLY A 54 12.08 -14.47 4.13
C GLY A 54 13.59 -14.38 4.34
N GLN A 55 14.17 -13.22 4.50
CA GLN A 55 15.62 -13.02 4.63
C GLN A 55 16.42 -13.57 3.43
N LEU A 56 15.88 -13.40 2.23
CA LEU A 56 16.43 -13.94 0.99
C LEU A 56 17.61 -13.12 0.40
N ALA A 57 18.27 -12.31 1.21
CA ALA A 57 19.37 -11.43 0.85
C ALA A 57 18.95 -10.15 0.11
N ALA A 58 19.95 -9.35 -0.31
CA ALA A 58 19.80 -7.95 -0.69
C ALA A 58 18.78 -7.68 -1.82
N THR A 59 18.78 -8.50 -2.85
CA THR A 59 17.92 -8.29 -4.03
C THR A 59 16.44 -8.66 -3.81
N HIS A 60 16.10 -9.21 -2.64
CA HIS A 60 14.73 -9.61 -2.28
C HIS A 60 14.24 -8.92 -1.00
N SER A 61 14.95 -7.91 -0.51
CA SER A 61 14.67 -7.29 0.78
C SER A 61 14.70 -5.76 0.70
N GLN A 62 14.25 -5.21 -0.42
CA GLN A 62 14.21 -3.77 -0.66
C GLN A 62 12.78 -3.24 -0.52
N ALA A 63 12.66 -2.00 -0.04
CA ALA A 63 11.41 -1.29 0.12
C ALA A 63 11.37 -0.12 -0.88
N PHE A 64 10.44 -0.16 -1.82
CA PHE A 64 10.35 0.83 -2.90
C PHE A 64 9.14 1.75 -2.79
N GLU A 65 8.43 1.75 -1.67
CA GLU A 65 7.24 2.58 -1.46
C GLU A 65 7.51 4.06 -1.78
N SER A 66 8.63 4.58 -1.27
CA SER A 66 9.02 5.97 -1.48
C SER A 66 9.36 6.30 -2.94
N TRP A 67 9.90 5.35 -3.70
CA TRP A 67 10.21 5.56 -5.12
C TRP A 67 8.94 5.77 -5.93
N PHE A 68 7.94 4.94 -5.70
CA PHE A 68 6.67 5.03 -6.41
C PHE A 68 5.79 6.17 -5.87
N ALA A 69 5.82 6.41 -4.54
CA ALA A 69 5.07 7.51 -3.92
C ALA A 69 5.57 8.88 -4.38
N ASN A 70 6.86 9.01 -4.76
CA ASN A 70 7.43 10.23 -5.32
C ASN A 70 7.15 10.40 -6.83
N THR A 71 6.41 9.50 -7.45
CA THR A 71 6.12 9.53 -8.89
C THR A 71 4.73 10.09 -9.15
N PRO A 72 4.61 11.33 -9.71
CA PRO A 72 3.30 11.88 -10.08
C PRO A 72 2.55 10.98 -11.06
N GLY A 73 1.28 10.72 -10.76
CA GLY A 73 0.41 9.86 -11.56
C GLY A 73 0.26 8.44 -11.01
N LEU A 74 0.97 8.08 -9.95
CA LEU A 74 0.78 6.84 -9.20
C LEU A 74 0.10 7.09 -7.86
N LYS A 75 -0.69 6.13 -7.41
CA LYS A 75 -1.15 6.01 -6.03
C LYS A 75 -0.45 4.80 -5.41
N VAL A 76 0.03 4.94 -4.19
CA VAL A 76 0.71 3.84 -3.47
C VAL A 76 -0.14 3.42 -2.28
N VAL A 77 -0.33 2.12 -2.12
CA VAL A 77 -1.14 1.51 -1.07
C VAL A 77 -0.32 0.47 -0.34
N VAL A 78 -0.28 0.55 0.99
CA VAL A 78 0.46 -0.38 1.86
C VAL A 78 -0.41 -0.75 3.06
N PRO A 79 -1.26 -1.77 2.95
CA PRO A 79 -2.15 -2.17 4.05
C PRO A 79 -1.36 -2.73 5.23
N SER A 80 -1.89 -2.55 6.45
CA SER A 80 -1.31 -3.04 7.70
C SER A 80 -2.11 -4.17 8.36
N ASN A 81 -3.28 -4.53 7.82
CA ASN A 81 -4.16 -5.56 8.38
C ASN A 81 -5.10 -6.14 7.31
N PRO A 82 -5.78 -7.28 7.59
CA PRO A 82 -6.67 -7.94 6.62
C PRO A 82 -7.88 -7.10 6.19
N TYR A 83 -8.45 -6.29 7.08
CA TYR A 83 -9.57 -5.40 6.79
C TYR A 83 -9.18 -4.38 5.72
N ASP A 84 -8.06 -3.67 5.95
CA ASP A 84 -7.53 -2.68 5.02
C ASP A 84 -7.10 -3.34 3.70
N ALA A 85 -6.46 -4.51 3.75
CA ALA A 85 -6.04 -5.22 2.55
C ALA A 85 -7.20 -5.51 1.60
N LYS A 86 -8.33 -6.02 2.11
CA LYS A 86 -9.53 -6.27 1.28
C LYS A 86 -10.14 -4.97 0.76
N GLY A 87 -10.38 -4.00 1.63
CA GLY A 87 -11.09 -2.76 1.27
C GLY A 87 -10.29 -1.89 0.30
N LEU A 88 -8.99 -1.72 0.57
CA LEU A 88 -8.09 -0.92 -0.28
C LEU A 88 -7.81 -1.59 -1.63
N LEU A 89 -7.66 -2.93 -1.69
CA LEU A 89 -7.46 -3.62 -2.97
C LEU A 89 -8.69 -3.47 -3.87
N LYS A 90 -9.89 -3.54 -3.32
CA LYS A 90 -11.12 -3.28 -4.08
C LYS A 90 -11.20 -1.86 -4.58
N SER A 91 -10.78 -0.88 -3.79
CA SER A 91 -10.68 0.51 -4.21
C SER A 91 -9.65 0.68 -5.32
N ALA A 92 -8.48 0.07 -5.19
CA ALA A 92 -7.42 0.10 -6.19
C ALA A 92 -7.88 -0.46 -7.55
N ILE A 93 -8.61 -1.59 -7.55
CA ILE A 93 -9.15 -2.19 -8.79
C ILE A 93 -10.17 -1.27 -9.47
N ARG A 94 -10.92 -0.48 -8.69
CA ARG A 94 -11.95 0.43 -9.19
C ARG A 94 -11.43 1.80 -9.57
N ASP A 95 -10.21 2.12 -9.22
CA ASP A 95 -9.58 3.40 -9.56
C ASP A 95 -9.29 3.47 -11.06
N ASP A 96 -9.39 4.65 -11.63
CA ASP A 96 -9.10 4.90 -13.04
C ASP A 96 -7.63 5.25 -13.31
N ASP A 97 -6.86 5.45 -12.25
CA ASP A 97 -5.43 5.73 -12.29
C ASP A 97 -4.61 4.51 -11.83
N PRO A 98 -3.32 4.43 -12.19
CA PRO A 98 -2.48 3.30 -11.76
C PRO A 98 -2.26 3.29 -10.25
N VAL A 99 -2.43 2.13 -9.65
CA VAL A 99 -2.21 1.91 -8.22
C VAL A 99 -1.09 0.91 -8.01
N ILE A 100 -0.13 1.27 -7.19
CA ILE A 100 0.92 0.41 -6.67
C ILE A 100 0.43 -0.15 -5.33
N PHE A 101 0.20 -1.44 -5.25
CA PHE A 101 -0.33 -2.11 -4.07
C PHE A 101 0.74 -3.02 -3.47
N MET A 102 1.42 -2.52 -2.44
CA MET A 102 2.54 -3.21 -1.81
C MET A 102 2.09 -3.95 -0.56
N GLU A 103 2.40 -5.22 -0.51
CA GLU A 103 2.03 -6.13 0.56
C GLU A 103 3.27 -6.54 1.35
N SER A 104 3.07 -7.19 2.50
CA SER A 104 4.16 -7.80 3.24
C SER A 104 3.91 -9.30 3.39
N GLU A 105 4.87 -10.12 2.95
CA GLU A 105 4.80 -11.57 3.15
C GLU A 105 4.73 -11.94 4.63
N GLN A 106 5.36 -11.17 5.51
CA GLN A 106 5.32 -11.38 6.95
C GLN A 106 3.90 -11.31 7.51
N MET A 107 2.99 -10.65 6.80
CA MET A 107 1.60 -10.44 7.21
C MET A 107 0.62 -11.40 6.52
N TYR A 108 1.04 -12.24 5.58
CA TYR A 108 0.14 -13.15 4.87
C TYR A 108 -0.54 -14.19 5.79
N GLY A 109 0.08 -14.49 6.93
CA GLY A 109 -0.50 -15.35 7.96
C GLY A 109 -1.39 -14.64 8.98
N ASP A 110 -1.47 -13.30 8.92
CA ASP A 110 -2.24 -12.53 9.89
C ASP A 110 -3.74 -12.79 9.74
N LYS A 111 -4.38 -12.88 10.90
CA LYS A 111 -5.83 -13.03 10.99
C LYS A 111 -6.44 -11.78 11.59
N GLY A 112 -7.62 -11.41 11.12
CA GLY A 112 -8.38 -10.27 11.63
C GLY A 112 -9.83 -10.37 11.18
N GLU A 113 -10.68 -9.58 11.79
CA GLU A 113 -12.07 -9.46 11.39
C GLU A 113 -12.16 -8.76 10.04
N VAL A 114 -12.82 -9.43 9.11
CA VAL A 114 -13.08 -8.89 7.76
C VAL A 114 -14.56 -9.09 7.46
N PRO A 115 -15.33 -8.03 7.22
CA PRO A 115 -16.74 -8.15 6.87
C PRO A 115 -16.96 -9.04 5.65
N GLU A 116 -17.96 -9.91 5.68
CA GLU A 116 -18.32 -10.77 4.55
C GLU A 116 -18.86 -9.96 3.37
N GLY A 117 -19.55 -8.88 3.66
CA GLY A 117 -20.17 -8.02 2.66
C GLY A 117 -19.18 -7.25 1.78
N GLU A 118 -19.76 -6.51 0.87
CA GLU A 118 -19.03 -5.59 -0.02
C GLU A 118 -18.68 -4.30 0.72
N TYR A 119 -17.42 -3.90 0.69
CA TYR A 119 -16.96 -2.59 1.15
C TYR A 119 -15.70 -2.17 0.44
N THR A 120 -15.45 -0.89 0.44
CA THR A 120 -14.22 -0.25 -0.07
C THR A 120 -13.70 0.73 0.96
N ILE A 121 -12.42 1.02 0.90
CA ILE A 121 -11.78 2.06 1.72
C ILE A 121 -11.26 3.13 0.77
N PRO A 122 -11.57 4.41 0.97
CA PRO A 122 -11.08 5.48 0.10
C PRO A 122 -9.55 5.52 0.08
N LEU A 123 -8.96 5.67 -1.11
CA LEU A 123 -7.53 5.94 -1.27
C LEU A 123 -7.22 7.39 -0.86
N GLY A 124 -6.05 7.63 -0.29
CA GLY A 124 -5.62 8.96 0.16
C GLY A 124 -6.13 9.35 1.55
N VAL A 125 -6.69 8.40 2.31
CA VAL A 125 -7.22 8.67 3.66
C VAL A 125 -6.50 7.79 4.68
N ALA A 126 -5.78 8.41 5.60
CA ALA A 126 -5.16 7.74 6.75
C ALA A 126 -6.21 7.22 7.75
N ASP A 127 -5.78 6.36 8.66
CA ASP A 127 -6.63 5.79 9.70
C ASP A 127 -6.00 5.96 11.08
N ILE A 128 -6.79 6.45 12.04
CA ILE A 128 -6.36 6.51 13.42
C ILE A 128 -6.58 5.14 14.04
N LYS A 129 -5.51 4.40 14.20
CA LYS A 129 -5.52 3.04 14.75
C LYS A 129 -5.62 3.02 16.27
N ARG A 130 -5.15 4.08 16.91
CA ARG A 130 -5.18 4.26 18.36
C ARG A 130 -5.23 5.75 18.66
N GLU A 131 -6.15 6.14 19.52
CA GLU A 131 -6.21 7.48 20.06
C GLU A 131 -5.15 7.66 21.14
N GLY A 132 -4.55 8.85 21.23
CA GLY A 132 -3.56 9.20 22.24
C GLY A 132 -3.39 10.72 22.37
N THR A 133 -2.74 11.16 23.45
CA THR A 133 -2.65 12.60 23.79
C THR A 133 -1.22 13.09 24.00
N ALA A 134 -0.24 12.18 24.11
CA ALA A 134 1.13 12.55 24.47
C ALA A 134 2.07 12.57 23.25
N VAL A 135 1.98 11.56 22.41
CA VAL A 135 2.84 11.36 21.22
C VAL A 135 2.01 10.80 20.08
N THR A 136 2.25 11.24 18.86
CA THR A 136 1.67 10.66 17.64
C THR A 136 2.74 9.90 16.86
N ILE A 137 2.50 8.62 16.59
CA ILE A 137 3.31 7.79 15.69
C ILE A 137 2.57 7.71 14.35
N VAL A 138 3.23 8.18 13.28
CA VAL A 138 2.72 8.08 11.92
C VAL A 138 3.54 7.05 11.16
N SER A 139 2.91 5.99 10.63
CA SER A 139 3.61 4.94 9.92
C SER A 139 2.69 4.22 8.93
N PHE A 140 3.13 3.10 8.39
CA PHE A 140 2.38 2.24 7.46
C PHE A 140 2.93 0.81 7.44
N GLY A 141 2.14 -0.12 6.89
CA GLY A 141 2.55 -1.51 6.67
C GLY A 141 2.91 -2.24 7.98
N THR A 142 3.95 -3.07 7.93
CA THR A 142 4.37 -3.90 9.08
C THR A 142 4.78 -3.11 10.31
N ILE A 143 5.28 -1.89 10.14
CA ILE A 143 5.74 -1.04 11.25
C ILE A 143 4.59 -0.66 12.20
N ILE A 144 3.36 -0.66 11.72
CA ILE A 144 2.18 -0.44 12.58
C ILE A 144 2.12 -1.46 13.73
N LYS A 145 2.55 -2.71 13.52
CA LYS A 145 2.62 -3.72 14.58
C LYS A 145 3.63 -3.35 15.68
N GLU A 146 4.78 -2.81 15.27
CA GLU A 146 5.81 -2.36 16.23
C GLU A 146 5.35 -1.09 16.94
N ALA A 147 4.63 -0.21 16.24
CA ALA A 147 4.02 0.97 16.86
C ALA A 147 3.02 0.59 17.97
N TYR A 148 2.20 -0.43 17.76
CA TYR A 148 1.30 -0.94 18.80
C TYR A 148 2.07 -1.46 20.01
N LYS A 149 3.12 -2.28 19.81
CA LYS A 149 3.94 -2.79 20.91
C LYS A 149 4.57 -1.65 21.73
N ALA A 150 5.16 -0.68 21.05
CA ALA A 150 5.74 0.48 21.69
C ALA A 150 4.69 1.31 22.47
N ALA A 151 3.50 1.47 21.90
CA ALA A 151 2.40 2.18 22.55
C ALA A 151 1.92 1.46 23.82
N ASP A 152 1.85 0.12 23.79
CA ASP A 152 1.46 -0.69 24.95
C ASP A 152 2.51 -0.61 26.09
N GLU A 153 3.81 -0.59 25.73
CA GLU A 153 4.89 -0.40 26.70
C GLU A 153 4.82 0.99 27.34
N LEU A 154 4.64 2.05 26.53
CA LEU A 154 4.55 3.44 27.00
C LEU A 154 3.31 3.70 27.85
N GLU A 155 2.20 3.03 27.58
CA GLU A 155 0.98 3.15 28.40
C GLU A 155 1.22 2.72 29.84
N ASN A 156 2.10 1.72 30.08
CA ASN A 156 2.49 1.32 31.45
C ASN A 156 3.24 2.42 32.20
N GLU A 157 3.80 3.38 31.46
CA GLU A 157 4.48 4.58 32.01
C GLU A 157 3.54 5.81 32.06
N GLY A 158 2.27 5.63 31.68
CA GLY A 158 1.28 6.72 31.64
C GLY A 158 1.38 7.62 30.40
N ILE A 159 2.09 7.18 29.36
CA ILE A 159 2.27 7.91 28.11
C ILE A 159 1.30 7.33 27.07
N TYR A 160 0.28 8.08 26.70
CA TYR A 160 -0.76 7.67 25.75
C TYR A 160 -0.39 8.07 24.34
N VAL A 161 -0.12 7.07 23.49
CA VAL A 161 0.35 7.21 22.12
C VAL A 161 -0.82 7.13 21.13
N GLU A 162 -0.94 8.14 20.25
CA GLU A 162 -1.76 8.05 19.06
C GLU A 162 -1.01 7.32 17.96
N ILE A 163 -1.69 6.44 17.21
CA ILE A 163 -1.12 5.74 16.05
C ILE A 163 -1.94 6.08 14.82
N ILE A 164 -1.30 6.67 13.83
CA ILE A 164 -1.88 6.97 12.52
C ILE A 164 -1.24 6.07 11.47
N ASP A 165 -2.07 5.24 10.81
CA ASP A 165 -1.69 4.43 9.68
C ASP A 165 -1.99 5.18 8.38
N LEU A 166 -0.96 5.51 7.62
CA LEU A 166 -1.12 6.25 6.35
C LEU A 166 -1.88 5.42 5.31
N ARG A 167 -1.71 4.11 5.27
CA ARG A 167 -2.35 3.16 4.34
C ARG A 167 -2.10 3.45 2.85
N THR A 168 -2.13 4.73 2.47
CA THR A 168 -2.06 5.16 1.07
C THR A 168 -1.21 6.43 0.94
#